data_7f6f8867dc1b3dff22347596ca3d7f6d
#
_entry.id   7f6f8867dc1b3dff22347596ca3d7f6d
#
_cell.length_a   1.000
_cell.length_b   1.000
_cell.length_c   1.000
_cell.angle_alpha   90.00
_cell.angle_beta   90.00
_cell.angle_gamma   90.00
#
_symmetry.space_group_name_H-M   'P 1'
#
loop_
_entity.id
_entity.type
_entity.pdbx_description
1 polymer ?
#
loop_
_entity_poly.entity_id
_entity_poly.type
_entity_poly.pdbx_seq_one_letter_code
_entity_poly.pdbx_strand_id
1 'polypeptide(L)'
;LQKRLIYHTYSCLIGRGTHRCSRQLEEYLRNPRWQYYLSLDISKFFYSINHELLYVELCRHIDCRRTLALLWQYIKVNGGECGIPIGASTSQIMANMALSPIDHYARRELKLNTYLRYCDDMIALFDTATEAHAAHAAIEIEVQKLKMKLNSKSAVGWIADGIDWVGYRHWRTYKLIRKRAMKRLKRRSLDCSLETAMAYLSHAKDTASLRFVANTLWRQSPMNRTDIYAWMHRHGRIAA
;
A
#
# COMPACT_ATOMS: atom_id res chain seq x y z
N LEU A 1 -10.14 -7.27 15.90
CA LEU A 1 -10.13 -7.38 14.43
C LEU A 1 -8.70 -7.35 13.85
N GLN A 2 -7.84 -6.40 14.20
CA GLN A 2 -6.47 -6.31 13.63
C GLN A 2 -5.65 -7.61 13.73
N LYS A 3 -5.80 -8.37 14.81
CA LYS A 3 -5.13 -9.67 15.01
C LYS A 3 -5.63 -10.79 14.06
N ARG A 4 -6.74 -10.58 13.39
CA ARG A 4 -7.33 -11.54 12.43
C ARG A 4 -6.86 -11.34 11.00
N LEU A 5 -6.28 -10.17 10.72
CA LEU A 5 -5.69 -9.88 9.41
C LEU A 5 -4.40 -10.66 9.22
N ILE A 6 -4.09 -10.99 7.97
CA ILE A 6 -2.80 -11.63 7.64
C ILE A 6 -1.63 -10.69 8.01
N TYR A 7 -0.46 -11.29 8.26
CA TYR A 7 0.74 -10.51 8.62
C TYR A 7 1.13 -9.48 7.53
N HIS A 8 0.86 -9.78 6.27
CA HIS A 8 1.28 -8.98 5.11
C HIS A 8 0.26 -7.90 4.69
N THR A 9 -0.67 -7.51 5.56
CA THR A 9 -1.51 -6.32 5.44
C THR A 9 -0.84 -5.15 6.15
N TYR A 10 -0.64 -4.01 5.47
CA TYR A 10 0.22 -2.92 5.97
C TYR A 10 -0.48 -1.60 6.19
N SER A 11 -1.63 -1.35 5.59
CA SER A 11 -2.34 -0.07 5.74
C SER A 11 -3.11 0.00 7.04
N CYS A 12 -3.06 1.17 7.69
CA CYS A 12 -3.88 1.51 8.87
C CYS A 12 -3.72 0.56 10.07
N LEU A 13 -2.51 0.01 10.25
CA LEU A 13 -2.16 -0.88 11.35
C LEU A 13 -0.96 -0.32 12.13
N ILE A 14 -1.03 -0.40 13.47
CA ILE A 14 0.05 0.05 14.36
C ILE A 14 1.35 -0.71 14.03
N GLY A 15 2.47 0.00 13.94
CA GLY A 15 3.78 -0.56 13.63
C GLY A 15 3.94 -1.02 12.18
N ARG A 16 2.98 -0.74 11.30
CA ARG A 16 3.01 -1.02 9.85
C ARG A 16 2.85 0.29 9.07
N GLY A 17 3.01 0.27 7.77
CA GLY A 17 2.90 1.46 6.94
C GLY A 17 3.70 1.33 5.66
N THR A 18 3.76 2.41 4.87
CA THR A 18 4.40 2.44 3.55
C THR A 18 5.87 1.99 3.58
N HIS A 19 6.65 2.46 4.55
CA HIS A 19 8.06 2.10 4.66
C HIS A 19 8.28 0.62 4.95
N ARG A 20 7.49 0.03 5.87
CA ARG A 20 7.59 -1.40 6.18
C ARG A 20 7.12 -2.26 5.02
N CYS A 21 6.03 -1.86 4.37
CA CYS A 21 5.51 -2.51 3.16
C CYS A 21 6.52 -2.47 2.01
N SER A 22 7.13 -1.31 1.77
CA SER A 22 8.20 -1.11 0.80
C SER A 22 9.40 -2.02 1.07
N ARG A 23 9.84 -2.07 2.33
CA ARG A 23 10.99 -2.89 2.76
C ARG A 23 10.74 -4.38 2.57
N GLN A 24 9.51 -4.85 2.85
CA GLN A 24 9.14 -6.23 2.62
C GLN A 24 9.17 -6.60 1.13
N LEU A 25 8.73 -5.70 0.23
CA LEU A 25 8.86 -5.91 -1.20
C LEU A 25 10.34 -6.00 -1.62
N GLU A 26 11.21 -5.13 -1.09
CA GLU A 26 12.65 -5.16 -1.35
C GLU A 26 13.30 -6.50 -0.93
N GLU A 27 12.87 -7.05 0.22
CA GLU A 27 13.34 -8.36 0.68
C GLU A 27 12.97 -9.48 -0.31
N TYR A 28 11.74 -9.45 -0.82
CA TYR A 28 11.31 -10.42 -1.84
C TYR A 28 12.07 -10.25 -3.16
N LEU A 29 12.31 -9.03 -3.59
CA LEU A 29 13.02 -8.72 -4.85
C LEU A 29 14.49 -9.15 -4.84
N ARG A 30 15.11 -9.36 -3.67
CA ARG A 30 16.49 -9.90 -3.57
C ARG A 30 16.61 -11.32 -4.13
N ASN A 31 15.53 -12.10 -4.10
CA ASN A 31 15.53 -13.42 -4.72
C ASN A 31 15.44 -13.28 -6.24
N PRO A 32 16.47 -13.68 -7.01
CA PRO A 32 16.51 -13.55 -8.47
C PRO A 32 15.49 -14.43 -9.18
N ARG A 33 14.89 -15.40 -8.50
CA ARG A 33 13.85 -16.29 -9.04
C ARG A 33 12.66 -15.48 -9.60
N TRP A 34 12.23 -14.43 -8.89
CA TRP A 34 11.06 -13.66 -9.28
C TRP A 34 11.36 -12.79 -10.51
N GLN A 35 10.63 -12.97 -11.59
CA GLN A 35 10.77 -12.22 -12.83
C GLN A 35 9.58 -11.30 -13.11
N TYR A 36 8.38 -11.72 -12.69
CA TYR A 36 7.13 -11.01 -12.94
C TYR A 36 6.48 -10.57 -11.64
N TYR A 37 5.67 -9.54 -11.73
CA TYR A 37 4.80 -9.13 -10.64
C TYR A 37 3.36 -9.02 -11.14
N LEU A 38 2.42 -9.27 -10.24
CA LEU A 38 1.00 -8.95 -10.39
C LEU A 38 0.70 -7.78 -9.47
N SER A 39 0.18 -6.67 -10.01
CA SER A 39 -0.32 -5.53 -9.26
C SER A 39 -1.82 -5.42 -9.47
N LEU A 40 -2.58 -5.39 -8.39
CA LEU A 40 -4.03 -5.28 -8.40
C LEU A 40 -4.48 -4.07 -7.58
N ASP A 41 -5.50 -3.39 -8.07
CA ASP A 41 -6.14 -2.24 -7.43
C ASP A 41 -7.66 -2.38 -7.56
N ILE A 42 -8.41 -2.06 -6.50
CA ILE A 42 -9.88 -2.18 -6.51
C ILE A 42 -10.50 -0.85 -6.90
N SER A 43 -11.38 -0.89 -7.90
CA SER A 43 -12.05 0.31 -8.38
C SER A 43 -12.99 0.88 -7.32
N LYS A 44 -12.79 2.19 -6.98
CA LYS A 44 -13.61 2.94 -6.02
C LYS A 44 -13.82 2.18 -4.71
N PHE A 45 -12.77 1.57 -4.16
CA PHE A 45 -12.82 0.60 -3.08
C PHE A 45 -13.78 0.96 -1.95
N PHE A 46 -13.60 2.09 -1.25
CA PHE A 46 -14.45 2.47 -0.11
C PHE A 46 -15.94 2.61 -0.48
N TYR A 47 -16.25 2.97 -1.71
CA TYR A 47 -17.61 3.10 -2.22
C TYR A 47 -18.21 1.78 -2.70
N SER A 48 -17.37 0.78 -3.01
CA SER A 48 -17.79 -0.53 -3.53
C SER A 48 -17.97 -1.59 -2.44
N ILE A 49 -17.60 -1.32 -1.19
CA ILE A 49 -17.75 -2.27 -0.09
C ILE A 49 -19.24 -2.56 0.15
N ASN A 50 -19.67 -3.79 -0.13
CA ASN A 50 -21.05 -4.23 0.10
C ASN A 50 -21.30 -4.40 1.61
N HIS A 51 -22.39 -3.80 2.10
CA HIS A 51 -22.70 -3.74 3.53
C HIS A 51 -22.95 -5.12 4.14
N GLU A 52 -23.71 -5.98 3.45
CA GLU A 52 -24.07 -7.31 3.95
C GLU A 52 -22.84 -8.22 4.01
N LEU A 53 -22.03 -8.24 2.94
CA LEU A 53 -20.83 -9.07 2.89
C LEU A 53 -19.81 -8.62 3.97
N LEU A 54 -19.63 -7.33 4.16
CA LEU A 54 -18.81 -6.81 5.24
C LEU A 54 -19.36 -7.21 6.61
N TYR A 55 -20.67 -7.10 6.82
CA TYR A 55 -21.32 -7.47 8.09
C TYR A 55 -21.16 -8.97 8.39
N VAL A 56 -21.36 -9.83 7.39
CA VAL A 56 -21.12 -11.28 7.51
C VAL A 56 -19.67 -11.56 7.91
N GLU A 57 -18.70 -10.88 7.30
CA GLU A 57 -17.28 -11.03 7.68
C GLU A 57 -17.02 -10.57 9.11
N LEU A 58 -17.63 -9.48 9.56
CA LEU A 58 -17.51 -9.00 10.94
C LEU A 58 -18.11 -9.98 11.96
N CYS A 59 -19.25 -10.61 11.63
CA CYS A 59 -19.90 -11.63 12.49
C CYS A 59 -19.02 -12.87 12.71
N ARG A 60 -18.10 -13.19 11.80
CA ARG A 60 -17.14 -14.29 11.98
C ARG A 60 -16.10 -14.00 13.08
N HIS A 61 -15.97 -12.76 13.50
CA HIS A 61 -14.88 -12.29 14.38
C HIS A 61 -15.34 -11.57 15.64
N ILE A 62 -16.63 -11.24 15.73
CA ILE A 62 -17.22 -10.47 16.83
C ILE A 62 -18.45 -11.21 17.33
N ASP A 63 -18.44 -11.65 18.58
CA ASP A 63 -19.57 -12.36 19.21
C ASP A 63 -20.55 -11.40 19.88
N CYS A 64 -20.12 -10.16 20.22
CA CYS A 64 -20.93 -9.20 20.92
C CYS A 64 -22.01 -8.58 20.03
N ARG A 65 -23.28 -8.95 20.23
CA ARG A 65 -24.42 -8.46 19.44
C ARG A 65 -24.59 -6.95 19.48
N ARG A 66 -24.32 -6.31 20.64
CA ARG A 66 -24.41 -4.83 20.77
C ARG A 66 -23.37 -4.14 19.90
N THR A 67 -22.13 -4.67 19.88
CA THR A 67 -21.06 -4.16 19.01
C THR A 67 -21.43 -4.32 17.54
N LEU A 68 -21.94 -5.49 17.14
CA LEU A 68 -22.38 -5.74 15.76
C LEU A 68 -23.53 -4.81 15.34
N ALA A 69 -24.49 -4.55 16.22
CA ALA A 69 -25.59 -3.60 15.94
C ALA A 69 -25.08 -2.18 15.70
N LEU A 70 -24.13 -1.70 16.53
CA LEU A 70 -23.51 -0.37 16.34
C LEU A 70 -22.71 -0.31 15.05
N LEU A 71 -21.95 -1.36 14.71
CA LEU A 71 -21.18 -1.43 13.48
C LEU A 71 -22.11 -1.44 12.26
N TRP A 72 -23.24 -2.13 12.33
CA TRP A 72 -24.23 -2.15 11.27
C TRP A 72 -24.83 -0.76 11.01
N GLN A 73 -25.22 -0.03 12.06
CA GLN A 73 -25.69 1.35 11.94
C GLN A 73 -24.60 2.24 11.31
N TYR A 74 -23.36 2.08 11.74
CA TYR A 74 -22.23 2.84 11.19
C TYR A 74 -21.97 2.54 9.71
N ILE A 75 -22.04 1.26 9.29
CA ILE A 75 -21.88 0.85 7.89
C ILE A 75 -22.96 1.52 7.02
N LYS A 76 -24.19 1.59 7.49
CA LYS A 76 -25.34 2.13 6.76
C LYS A 76 -25.53 3.64 6.85
N VAL A 77 -24.65 4.37 7.53
CA VAL A 77 -24.83 5.82 7.78
C VAL A 77 -24.97 6.65 6.51
N ASN A 78 -24.33 6.22 5.40
CA ASN A 78 -24.44 6.88 4.10
C ASN A 78 -25.65 6.41 3.26
N GLY A 79 -26.46 5.48 3.77
CA GLY A 79 -27.55 4.85 3.02
C GLY A 79 -27.06 3.85 1.96
N GLY A 80 -28.02 3.31 1.18
CA GLY A 80 -27.73 2.36 0.10
C GLY A 80 -27.29 0.98 0.56
N GLU A 81 -26.72 0.20 -0.37
CA GLU A 81 -26.26 -1.18 -0.13
C GLU A 81 -24.74 -1.30 -0.09
N CYS A 82 -24.03 -0.28 -0.53
CA CYS A 82 -22.58 -0.24 -0.65
C CYS A 82 -22.00 1.08 -0.16
N GLY A 83 -20.73 1.02 0.24
CA GLY A 83 -19.94 2.18 0.65
C GLY A 83 -19.91 2.39 2.16
N ILE A 84 -18.74 2.69 2.68
CA ILE A 84 -18.53 3.01 4.10
C ILE A 84 -17.98 4.43 4.25
N PRO A 85 -18.21 5.11 5.40
CA PRO A 85 -17.74 6.47 5.63
C PRO A 85 -16.22 6.58 5.45
N ILE A 86 -15.76 7.64 4.79
CA ILE A 86 -14.31 7.89 4.57
C ILE A 86 -13.79 8.81 5.66
N GLY A 87 -12.55 8.56 6.13
CA GLY A 87 -11.83 9.41 7.07
C GLY A 87 -11.84 8.96 8.53
N ALA A 88 -12.69 8.02 8.91
CA ALA A 88 -12.71 7.47 10.26
C ALA A 88 -11.80 6.24 10.41
N SER A 89 -11.15 6.09 11.58
CA SER A 89 -10.32 4.92 11.89
C SER A 89 -11.11 3.61 11.86
N THR A 90 -12.38 3.66 12.25
CA THR A 90 -13.29 2.50 12.19
C THR A 90 -13.47 2.01 10.76
N SER A 91 -13.69 2.91 9.80
CA SER A 91 -13.79 2.57 8.38
C SER A 91 -12.53 1.92 7.83
N GLN A 92 -11.35 2.34 8.27
CA GLN A 92 -10.09 1.77 7.84
C GLN A 92 -9.94 0.30 8.28
N ILE A 93 -10.37 -0.02 9.50
CA ILE A 93 -10.36 -1.40 10.02
C ILE A 93 -11.40 -2.25 9.27
N MET A 94 -12.61 -1.70 9.04
CA MET A 94 -13.66 -2.38 8.29
C MET A 94 -13.26 -2.63 6.84
N ALA A 95 -12.62 -1.65 6.19
CA ALA A 95 -12.08 -1.80 4.85
C ALA A 95 -11.01 -2.92 4.77
N ASN A 96 -10.14 -3.02 5.78
CA ASN A 96 -9.20 -4.13 5.87
C ASN A 96 -9.90 -5.48 6.05
N MET A 97 -10.99 -5.53 6.84
CA MET A 97 -11.79 -6.75 7.03
C MET A 97 -12.53 -7.16 5.75
N ALA A 98 -13.06 -6.19 4.99
CA ALA A 98 -13.76 -6.46 3.74
C ALA A 98 -12.89 -7.24 2.71
N LEU A 99 -11.57 -7.02 2.72
CA LEU A 99 -10.61 -7.70 1.84
C LEU A 99 -9.92 -8.91 2.49
N SER A 100 -10.19 -9.19 3.77
CA SER A 100 -9.63 -10.35 4.48
C SER A 100 -9.87 -11.69 3.77
N PRO A 101 -11.05 -11.97 3.17
CA PRO A 101 -11.26 -13.20 2.41
C PRO A 101 -10.29 -13.36 1.23
N ILE A 102 -10.00 -12.27 0.49
CA ILE A 102 -9.03 -12.27 -0.62
C ILE A 102 -7.63 -12.55 -0.11
N ASP A 103 -7.24 -11.90 1.00
CA ASP A 103 -5.92 -12.11 1.63
C ASP A 103 -5.70 -13.59 2.01
N HIS A 104 -6.70 -14.19 2.64
CA HIS A 104 -6.64 -15.59 3.03
C HIS A 104 -6.62 -16.52 1.81
N TYR A 105 -7.41 -16.24 0.80
CA TYR A 105 -7.40 -16.99 -0.46
C TYR A 105 -6.04 -16.94 -1.14
N ALA A 106 -5.47 -15.74 -1.32
CA ALA A 106 -4.16 -15.55 -1.92
C ALA A 106 -3.05 -16.31 -1.17
N ARG A 107 -3.11 -16.31 0.18
CA ARG A 107 -2.06 -16.94 1.01
C ARG A 107 -2.24 -18.44 1.19
N ARG A 108 -3.47 -18.94 1.34
CA ARG A 108 -3.74 -20.34 1.70
C ARG A 108 -4.02 -21.21 0.48
N GLU A 109 -4.88 -20.74 -0.43
CA GLU A 109 -5.29 -21.49 -1.61
C GLU A 109 -4.27 -21.32 -2.74
N LEU A 110 -3.96 -20.09 -3.12
CA LEU A 110 -2.97 -19.81 -4.16
C LEU A 110 -1.51 -19.91 -3.67
N LYS A 111 -1.29 -20.04 -2.36
CA LYS A 111 0.05 -20.16 -1.71
C LYS A 111 1.03 -19.06 -2.12
N LEU A 112 0.54 -17.85 -2.36
CA LEU A 112 1.35 -16.71 -2.80
C LEU A 112 2.22 -16.18 -1.64
N ASN A 113 3.42 -16.72 -1.49
CA ASN A 113 4.34 -16.38 -0.39
C ASN A 113 4.86 -14.93 -0.45
N THR A 114 4.78 -14.29 -1.61
CA THR A 114 5.22 -12.91 -1.85
C THR A 114 4.07 -11.89 -1.83
N TYR A 115 2.83 -12.32 -1.50
CA TYR A 115 1.66 -11.47 -1.47
C TYR A 115 1.75 -10.41 -0.38
N LEU A 116 1.54 -9.15 -0.76
CA LEU A 116 1.46 -7.97 0.12
C LEU A 116 0.21 -7.17 -0.23
N ARG A 117 -0.43 -6.59 0.79
CA ARG A 117 -1.55 -5.65 0.60
C ARG A 117 -1.32 -4.33 1.35
N TYR A 118 -1.59 -3.24 0.67
CA TYR A 118 -1.64 -1.89 1.25
C TYR A 118 -2.97 -1.23 0.89
N CYS A 119 -3.93 -1.22 1.81
CA CYS A 119 -5.33 -0.82 1.57
C CYS A 119 -5.98 -1.70 0.49
N ASP A 120 -6.34 -1.09 -0.63
CA ASP A 120 -6.88 -1.70 -1.86
C ASP A 120 -5.82 -2.14 -2.87
N ASP A 121 -4.59 -1.65 -2.73
CA ASP A 121 -3.46 -2.07 -3.55
C ASP A 121 -2.94 -3.45 -3.08
N MET A 122 -2.83 -4.41 -3.99
CA MET A 122 -2.27 -5.75 -3.75
C MET A 122 -1.14 -6.03 -4.74
N ILE A 123 -0.11 -6.75 -4.28
CA ILE A 123 1.01 -7.16 -5.11
C ILE A 123 1.48 -8.57 -4.75
N ALA A 124 1.91 -9.32 -5.76
CA ALA A 124 2.62 -10.60 -5.59
C ALA A 124 3.67 -10.76 -6.68
N LEU A 125 4.74 -11.54 -6.40
CA LEU A 125 5.83 -11.81 -7.34
C LEU A 125 5.76 -13.26 -7.82
N PHE A 126 6.16 -13.48 -9.09
CA PHE A 126 6.07 -14.76 -9.80
C PHE A 126 7.34 -15.04 -10.58
N ASP A 127 7.60 -16.33 -10.82
CA ASP A 127 8.67 -16.79 -11.67
C ASP A 127 8.31 -16.58 -13.16
N THR A 128 7.06 -16.90 -13.52
CA THR A 128 6.58 -16.83 -14.91
C THR A 128 5.39 -15.89 -15.06
N ALA A 129 5.21 -15.36 -16.29
CA ALA A 129 4.04 -14.56 -16.65
C ALA A 129 2.74 -15.39 -16.59
N THR A 130 2.82 -16.67 -16.95
CA THR A 130 1.67 -17.58 -16.93
C THR A 130 1.11 -17.76 -15.52
N GLU A 131 1.97 -17.99 -14.52
CA GLU A 131 1.54 -18.06 -13.11
C GLU A 131 0.91 -16.74 -12.64
N ALA A 132 1.50 -15.59 -13.02
CA ALA A 132 0.97 -14.28 -12.67
C ALA A 132 -0.43 -14.03 -13.29
N HIS A 133 -0.64 -14.41 -14.55
CA HIS A 133 -1.96 -14.30 -15.20
C HIS A 133 -2.98 -15.26 -14.62
N ALA A 134 -2.59 -16.49 -14.28
CA ALA A 134 -3.46 -17.43 -13.59
C ALA A 134 -3.91 -16.92 -12.21
N ALA A 135 -2.98 -16.36 -11.44
CA ALA A 135 -3.27 -15.74 -10.15
C ALA A 135 -4.18 -14.50 -10.31
N HIS A 136 -3.98 -13.68 -11.36
CA HIS A 136 -4.85 -12.54 -11.67
C HIS A 136 -6.30 -13.01 -11.87
N ALA A 137 -6.53 -13.97 -12.77
CA ALA A 137 -7.86 -14.49 -13.04
C ALA A 137 -8.52 -15.11 -11.79
N ALA A 138 -7.76 -15.84 -10.98
CA ALA A 138 -8.26 -16.44 -9.76
C ALA A 138 -8.67 -15.40 -8.71
N ILE A 139 -7.84 -14.36 -8.49
CA ILE A 139 -8.15 -13.29 -7.54
C ILE A 139 -9.32 -12.43 -8.07
N GLU A 140 -9.43 -12.19 -9.36
CA GLU A 140 -10.55 -11.45 -9.96
C GLU A 140 -11.90 -12.11 -9.66
N ILE A 141 -11.98 -13.45 -9.72
CA ILE A 141 -13.17 -14.22 -9.33
C ILE A 141 -13.51 -13.97 -7.85
N GLU A 142 -12.52 -13.97 -6.94
CA GLU A 142 -12.76 -13.70 -5.52
C GLU A 142 -13.20 -12.25 -5.27
N VAL A 143 -12.64 -11.28 -6.00
CA VAL A 143 -13.08 -9.87 -5.95
C VAL A 143 -14.54 -9.74 -6.41
N GLN A 144 -14.95 -10.45 -7.47
CA GLN A 144 -16.34 -10.46 -7.96
C GLN A 144 -17.32 -11.09 -6.94
N LYS A 145 -16.92 -12.13 -6.20
CA LYS A 145 -17.72 -12.70 -5.08
C LYS A 145 -18.02 -11.65 -4.00
N LEU A 146 -17.10 -10.70 -3.79
CA LEU A 146 -17.30 -9.56 -2.88
C LEU A 146 -18.12 -8.42 -3.51
N LYS A 147 -18.68 -8.63 -4.71
CA LYS A 147 -19.42 -7.61 -5.50
C LYS A 147 -18.56 -6.38 -5.84
N MET A 148 -17.23 -6.54 -5.89
CA MET A 148 -16.26 -5.52 -6.27
C MET A 148 -15.71 -5.76 -7.69
N LYS A 149 -14.96 -4.78 -8.21
CA LYS A 149 -14.30 -4.86 -9.52
C LYS A 149 -12.85 -4.41 -9.41
N LEU A 150 -11.96 -5.10 -10.11
CA LEU A 150 -10.60 -4.64 -10.29
C LEU A 150 -10.56 -3.38 -11.16
N ASN A 151 -9.62 -2.50 -10.87
CA ASN A 151 -9.33 -1.33 -11.69
C ASN A 151 -8.62 -1.78 -12.99
N SER A 152 -8.86 -1.08 -14.09
CA SER A 152 -8.18 -1.30 -15.37
C SER A 152 -6.66 -1.13 -15.32
N LYS A 153 -6.12 -0.57 -14.24
CA LYS A 153 -4.67 -0.49 -13.97
C LYS A 153 -4.07 -1.76 -13.40
N SER A 154 -4.91 -2.72 -13.00
CA SER A 154 -4.45 -4.04 -12.55
C SER A 154 -3.73 -4.73 -13.70
N ALA A 155 -2.49 -5.15 -13.50
CA ALA A 155 -1.65 -5.67 -14.56
C ALA A 155 -0.58 -6.62 -14.06
N VAL A 156 -0.18 -7.54 -14.94
CA VAL A 156 1.07 -8.28 -14.83
C VAL A 156 2.18 -7.46 -15.49
N GLY A 157 3.33 -7.35 -14.83
CA GLY A 157 4.47 -6.62 -15.36
C GLY A 157 5.79 -7.34 -15.13
N TRP A 158 6.84 -6.92 -15.84
CA TRP A 158 8.18 -7.43 -15.69
C TRP A 158 8.94 -6.64 -14.61
N ILE A 159 9.58 -7.35 -13.67
CA ILE A 159 10.28 -6.72 -12.53
C ILE A 159 11.44 -5.81 -12.99
N ALA A 160 12.09 -6.14 -14.12
CA ALA A 160 13.19 -5.33 -14.65
C ALA A 160 12.74 -3.92 -15.06
N ASP A 161 11.47 -3.73 -15.44
CA ASP A 161 10.92 -2.40 -15.74
C ASP A 161 10.70 -1.53 -14.51
N GLY A 162 10.79 -2.14 -13.32
CA GLY A 162 10.54 -1.50 -12.04
C GLY A 162 9.07 -1.50 -11.64
N ILE A 163 8.81 -1.66 -10.34
CA ILE A 163 7.49 -1.82 -9.73
C ILE A 163 7.07 -0.54 -9.03
N ASP A 164 5.95 0.05 -9.44
CA ASP A 164 5.33 1.17 -8.73
C ASP A 164 4.52 0.65 -7.53
N TRP A 165 5.05 0.85 -6.31
CA TRP A 165 4.44 0.37 -5.07
C TRP A 165 4.58 1.36 -3.92
N VAL A 166 3.50 1.60 -3.17
CA VAL A 166 3.41 2.44 -1.96
C VAL A 166 4.21 3.75 -2.00
N GLY A 167 4.18 4.45 -3.13
CA GLY A 167 4.84 5.76 -3.29
C GLY A 167 6.24 5.72 -3.86
N TYR A 168 6.80 4.53 -4.09
CA TYR A 168 8.12 4.31 -4.66
C TYR A 168 8.04 3.54 -5.98
N ARG A 169 9.13 3.58 -6.75
CA ARG A 169 9.39 2.67 -7.85
C ARG A 169 10.59 1.80 -7.47
N HIS A 170 10.35 0.49 -7.40
CA HIS A 170 11.30 -0.50 -6.91
C HIS A 170 11.95 -1.25 -8.06
N TRP A 171 13.25 -1.49 -7.93
CA TRP A 171 14.05 -2.45 -8.68
C TRP A 171 14.70 -3.43 -7.70
N ARG A 172 15.40 -4.43 -8.17
CA ARG A 172 16.04 -5.44 -7.31
C ARG A 172 17.04 -4.85 -6.33
N THR A 173 17.83 -3.87 -6.76
CA THR A 173 18.98 -3.33 -6.02
C THR A 173 18.73 -1.94 -5.43
N TYR A 174 17.74 -1.22 -5.91
CA TYR A 174 17.44 0.14 -5.46
C TYR A 174 15.97 0.49 -5.63
N LYS A 175 15.54 1.58 -5.03
CA LYS A 175 14.26 2.22 -5.25
C LYS A 175 14.39 3.73 -5.41
N LEU A 176 13.45 4.31 -6.13
CA LEU A 176 13.30 5.75 -6.32
C LEU A 176 11.94 6.23 -5.79
N ILE A 177 11.86 7.49 -5.43
CA ILE A 177 10.57 8.15 -5.23
C ILE A 177 9.86 8.28 -6.58
N ARG A 178 8.56 8.04 -6.63
CA ARG A 178 7.76 8.17 -7.86
C ARG A 178 7.91 9.56 -8.49
N LYS A 179 8.00 9.62 -9.82
CA LYS A 179 8.11 10.87 -10.60
C LYS A 179 7.06 11.93 -10.20
N ARG A 180 5.83 11.51 -9.90
CA ARG A 180 4.75 12.42 -9.48
C ARG A 180 5.06 13.11 -8.14
N ALA A 181 5.59 12.37 -7.15
CA ALA A 181 5.99 12.93 -5.87
C ALA A 181 7.18 13.87 -6.02
N MET A 182 8.14 13.53 -6.89
CA MET A 182 9.28 14.36 -7.23
C MET A 182 8.89 15.67 -7.92
N LYS A 183 7.92 15.63 -8.85
CA LYS A 183 7.36 16.85 -9.46
C LYS A 183 6.67 17.74 -8.43
N ARG A 184 5.95 17.14 -7.48
CA ARG A 184 5.31 17.87 -6.36
C ARG A 184 6.34 18.53 -5.46
N LEU A 185 7.42 17.82 -5.11
CA LEU A 185 8.53 18.38 -4.35
C LEU A 185 9.08 19.64 -5.04
N LYS A 186 9.49 19.53 -6.30
CA LYS A 186 10.04 20.68 -7.06
C LYS A 186 9.11 21.90 -7.06
N ARG A 187 7.80 21.68 -7.16
CA ARG A 187 6.83 22.79 -7.15
C ARG A 187 6.64 23.43 -5.77
N ARG A 188 6.73 22.62 -4.70
CA ARG A 188 6.48 23.07 -3.33
C ARG A 188 7.73 23.50 -2.57
N SER A 189 8.93 23.20 -3.07
CA SER A 189 10.19 23.48 -2.37
C SER A 189 10.50 24.96 -2.27
N LEU A 190 9.92 25.82 -3.12
CA LEU A 190 10.13 27.29 -3.08
C LEU A 190 9.61 27.91 -1.77
N ASP A 191 8.45 27.42 -1.25
CA ASP A 191 7.76 28.00 -0.09
C ASP A 191 7.50 26.93 0.99
N CYS A 192 8.30 25.86 1.06
CA CYS A 192 8.02 24.81 2.02
C CYS A 192 8.52 25.14 3.43
N SER A 193 7.68 24.85 4.44
CA SER A 193 8.10 24.90 5.84
C SER A 193 9.20 23.87 6.14
N LEU A 194 9.95 24.09 7.22
CA LEU A 194 10.96 23.15 7.71
C LEU A 194 10.38 21.73 7.90
N GLU A 195 9.18 21.63 8.49
CA GLU A 195 8.48 20.37 8.71
C GLU A 195 8.18 19.63 7.38
N THR A 196 7.75 20.37 6.36
CA THR A 196 7.51 19.83 5.03
C THR A 196 8.81 19.33 4.40
N ALA A 197 9.90 20.08 4.51
CA ALA A 197 11.22 19.68 4.02
C ALA A 197 11.71 18.40 4.70
N MET A 198 11.58 18.31 6.04
CA MET A 198 11.94 17.14 6.82
C MET A 198 11.09 15.90 6.44
N ALA A 199 9.80 16.09 6.14
CA ALA A 199 8.94 15.01 5.66
C ALA A 199 9.42 14.45 4.30
N TYR A 200 9.85 15.30 3.37
CA TYR A 200 10.42 14.86 2.09
C TYR A 200 11.74 14.11 2.27
N LEU A 201 12.63 14.59 3.14
CA LEU A 201 13.89 13.90 3.46
C LEU A 201 13.62 12.54 4.10
N SER A 202 12.70 12.46 5.07
CA SER A 202 12.28 11.22 5.71
C SER A 202 11.72 10.22 4.71
N HIS A 203 10.92 10.68 3.74
CA HIS A 203 10.39 9.83 2.68
C HIS A 203 11.49 9.34 1.72
N ALA A 204 12.54 10.13 1.52
CA ALA A 204 13.64 9.83 0.62
C ALA A 204 14.77 9.00 1.25
N LYS A 205 14.86 8.92 2.58
CA LYS A 205 16.06 8.44 3.32
C LYS A 205 16.60 7.08 2.90
N ASP A 206 15.71 6.16 2.53
CA ASP A 206 16.07 4.80 2.13
C ASP A 206 16.00 4.62 0.59
N THR A 207 16.16 5.70 -0.19
CA THR A 207 16.05 5.68 -1.64
C THR A 207 17.27 6.27 -2.32
N ALA A 208 17.56 5.85 -3.55
CA ALA A 208 18.59 6.47 -4.39
C ALA A 208 18.23 7.93 -4.78
N SER A 209 17.00 8.40 -4.48
CA SER A 209 16.57 9.79 -4.67
C SER A 209 17.04 10.75 -3.58
N LEU A 210 17.61 10.27 -2.45
CA LEU A 210 17.90 11.09 -1.28
C LEU A 210 18.77 12.32 -1.62
N ARG A 211 19.89 12.12 -2.33
CA ARG A 211 20.78 13.22 -2.73
C ARG A 211 20.07 14.26 -3.59
N PHE A 212 19.22 13.82 -4.51
CA PHE A 212 18.46 14.71 -5.37
C PHE A 212 17.43 15.53 -4.58
N VAL A 213 16.71 14.90 -3.63
CA VAL A 213 15.75 15.58 -2.74
C VAL A 213 16.47 16.61 -1.87
N ALA A 214 17.58 16.24 -1.24
CA ALA A 214 18.38 17.12 -0.41
C ALA A 214 18.89 18.35 -1.20
N ASN A 215 19.45 18.15 -2.40
CA ASN A 215 19.92 19.24 -3.25
C ASN A 215 18.78 20.15 -3.73
N THR A 216 17.60 19.60 -4.01
CA THR A 216 16.42 20.39 -4.42
C THR A 216 15.95 21.28 -3.28
N LEU A 217 15.83 20.71 -2.08
CA LEU A 217 15.45 21.45 -0.87
C LEU A 217 16.47 22.51 -0.51
N TRP A 218 17.76 22.19 -0.56
CA TRP A 218 18.82 23.16 -0.29
C TRP A 218 18.79 24.38 -1.21
N ARG A 219 18.52 24.18 -2.50
CA ARG A 219 18.49 25.28 -3.49
C ARG A 219 17.26 26.17 -3.38
N GLN A 220 16.17 25.67 -2.84
CA GLN A 220 14.84 26.27 -2.98
C GLN A 220 14.11 26.48 -1.64
N SER A 221 14.60 25.92 -0.52
CA SER A 221 13.96 26.08 0.78
C SER A 221 14.78 26.97 1.72
N PRO A 222 14.19 27.50 2.80
CA PRO A 222 14.90 28.28 3.82
C PRO A 222 15.89 27.43 4.66
N MET A 223 15.95 26.11 4.46
CA MET A 223 16.92 25.26 5.15
C MET A 223 18.34 25.51 4.66
N ASN A 224 19.28 25.68 5.58
CA ASN A 224 20.67 25.77 5.20
C ASN A 224 21.24 24.39 4.81
N ARG A 225 22.36 24.41 4.09
CA ARG A 225 23.02 23.19 3.59
C ARG A 225 23.49 22.30 4.74
N THR A 226 23.96 22.89 5.82
CA THR A 226 24.50 22.17 6.98
C THR A 226 23.43 21.34 7.67
N ASP A 227 22.21 21.90 7.85
CA ASP A 227 21.10 21.19 8.50
C ASP A 227 20.63 20.00 7.67
N ILE A 228 20.56 20.14 6.35
CA ILE A 228 20.18 19.07 5.44
C ILE A 228 21.21 17.94 5.47
N TYR A 229 22.51 18.26 5.38
CA TYR A 229 23.57 17.26 5.43
C TYR A 229 23.70 16.61 6.81
N ALA A 230 23.57 17.36 7.91
CA ALA A 230 23.56 16.80 9.25
C ALA A 230 22.40 15.83 9.47
N TRP A 231 21.22 16.15 8.90
CA TRP A 231 20.09 15.23 8.92
C TRP A 231 20.35 13.95 8.08
N MET A 232 20.93 14.09 6.88
CA MET A 232 21.29 12.96 6.02
C MET A 232 22.27 12.01 6.71
N HIS A 233 23.30 12.54 7.38
CA HIS A 233 24.26 11.73 8.12
C HIS A 233 23.63 10.98 9.30
N ARG A 234 22.69 11.59 10.01
CA ARG A 234 22.03 10.96 11.17
C ARG A 234 20.99 9.92 10.78
N HIS A 235 20.30 10.08 9.65
CA HIS A 235 19.09 9.31 9.35
C HIS A 235 19.13 8.60 7.98
N GLY A 236 20.00 8.98 7.06
CA GLY A 236 20.09 8.42 5.73
C GLY A 236 21.11 7.28 5.66
N ARG A 237 20.72 6.14 5.08
CA ARG A 237 21.70 5.17 4.58
C ARG A 237 22.26 5.76 3.29
N ILE A 238 23.39 6.43 3.37
CA ILE A 238 24.14 6.81 2.17
C ILE A 238 24.76 5.51 1.66
N ALA A 239 24.16 4.92 0.61
CA ALA A 239 24.86 3.91 -0.15
C ALA A 239 26.14 4.57 -0.70
N ALA A 240 27.28 4.03 -0.35
CA ALA A 240 28.59 4.45 -0.82
C ALA A 240 28.68 4.32 -2.35
#